data_a13baefdb52a63077911f75c2d01eb64
#
_entry.id   a13baefdb52a63077911f75c2d01eb64
#
_cell.length_a   1.000
_cell.length_b   1.000
_cell.length_c   1.000
_cell.angle_alpha   90.00
_cell.angle_beta   90.00
_cell.angle_gamma   90.00
#
_symmetry.space_group_name_H-M   'P 1'
#
loop_
_entity.id
_entity.type
_entity.pdbx_description
1 polymer ?
#
loop_
_entity_poly.entity_id
_entity_poly.type
_entity_poly.pdbx_seq_one_letter_code
_entity_poly.pdbx_strand_id
1 'polypeptide(L)'
;MKDLYNDIYSKLSEEKKKEILENLAKKYNMEILRFETFSKYSKSTFTAVFKYKESEFVFVPGDTVTLGYEGLPKNLSAETLEGLKYCLDESEDLDTVLGEYIRDNFSKLRKANIKPMLVERDLQTISWRKSNLDELKEFNIKLLDEYNKFKSDKYNRLTLDGTARFTKIEDKIEIELYDYITYDELYKNIKYDGFSLPNLDEWEYLCGGGCRTLFPWGDDIDYNMNLAYYAKKGSKYDLEEPNFFGLFIAYDPYKMEIIEADELTFKGGD
;
A
#
# COMPACT_ATOMS: atom_id res chain seq x y z
N MET A 1 6.11 26.63 5.33
CA MET A 1 6.59 25.23 5.33
C MET A 1 6.30 24.49 6.63
N LYS A 2 6.32 25.14 7.81
CA LYS A 2 5.97 24.47 9.09
C LYS A 2 4.52 23.99 9.13
N ASP A 3 3.61 24.68 8.45
CA ASP A 3 2.17 24.36 8.40
C ASP A 3 1.86 23.05 7.66
N LEU A 4 2.86 22.41 7.03
CA LEU A 4 2.74 21.13 6.36
C LEU A 4 3.08 19.94 7.28
N TYR A 5 3.50 20.20 8.53
CA TYR A 5 3.78 19.15 9.51
C TYR A 5 2.59 18.92 10.42
N ASN A 6 2.36 17.67 10.78
CA ASN A 6 1.16 17.19 11.46
C ASN A 6 0.89 17.87 12.80
N ASP A 7 1.94 18.23 13.55
CA ASP A 7 1.85 18.96 14.83
C ASP A 7 1.14 20.33 14.69
N ILE A 8 1.25 20.95 13.52
CA ILE A 8 0.58 22.21 13.15
C ILE A 8 -0.63 21.91 12.27
N TYR A 9 -0.46 21.16 11.17
CA TYR A 9 -1.48 20.91 10.15
C TYR A 9 -2.78 20.36 10.75
N SER A 10 -2.71 19.39 11.66
CA SER A 10 -3.87 18.78 12.27
C SER A 10 -4.77 19.79 13.03
N LYS A 11 -4.18 20.87 13.56
CA LYS A 11 -4.85 21.91 14.36
C LYS A 11 -5.38 23.09 13.55
N LEU A 12 -5.05 23.17 12.26
CA LEU A 12 -5.54 24.25 11.40
C LEU A 12 -7.03 24.10 11.13
N SER A 13 -7.70 25.24 10.88
CA SER A 13 -9.08 25.22 10.39
C SER A 13 -9.15 24.58 9.00
N GLU A 14 -10.32 24.07 8.64
CA GLU A 14 -10.54 23.44 7.34
C GLU A 14 -10.27 24.41 6.19
N GLU A 15 -10.64 25.69 6.32
CA GLU A 15 -10.38 26.73 5.33
C GLU A 15 -8.87 26.90 5.12
N LYS A 16 -8.09 26.91 6.22
CA LYS A 16 -6.64 27.05 6.11
C LYS A 16 -5.98 25.82 5.47
N LYS A 17 -6.48 24.63 5.78
CA LYS A 17 -6.03 23.39 5.13
C LYS A 17 -6.34 23.43 3.62
N LYS A 18 -7.56 23.86 3.23
CA LYS A 18 -7.93 24.02 1.82
C LYS A 18 -7.00 24.99 1.10
N GLU A 19 -6.72 26.16 1.68
CA GLU A 19 -5.78 27.12 1.09
C GLU A 19 -4.39 26.51 0.85
N ILE A 20 -3.87 25.73 1.80
CA ILE A 20 -2.60 25.04 1.68
C ILE A 20 -2.65 24.02 0.53
N LEU A 21 -3.70 23.20 0.46
CA LEU A 21 -3.87 22.17 -0.56
C LEU A 21 -4.03 22.78 -1.96
N GLU A 22 -4.76 23.89 -2.10
CA GLU A 22 -4.87 24.64 -3.36
C GLU A 22 -3.50 25.20 -3.82
N ASN A 23 -2.69 25.67 -2.87
CA ASN A 23 -1.34 26.14 -3.20
C ASN A 23 -0.42 24.98 -3.63
N LEU A 24 -0.57 23.80 -3.04
CA LEU A 24 0.15 22.59 -3.49
C LEU A 24 -0.30 22.17 -4.89
N ALA A 25 -1.61 22.17 -5.17
CA ALA A 25 -2.16 21.88 -6.49
C ALA A 25 -1.55 22.80 -7.56
N LYS A 26 -1.54 24.10 -7.33
CA LYS A 26 -0.94 25.10 -8.24
C LYS A 26 0.56 24.86 -8.42
N LYS A 27 1.28 24.63 -7.33
CA LYS A 27 2.74 24.43 -7.36
C LYS A 27 3.15 23.23 -8.20
N TYR A 28 2.40 22.14 -8.12
CA TYR A 28 2.72 20.87 -8.79
C TYR A 28 1.88 20.61 -10.05
N ASN A 29 1.10 21.62 -10.48
CA ASN A 29 0.22 21.54 -11.65
C ASN A 29 -0.71 20.32 -11.61
N MET A 30 -1.37 20.14 -10.46
CA MET A 30 -2.35 19.09 -10.20
C MET A 30 -3.76 19.68 -10.15
N GLU A 31 -4.75 18.90 -10.55
CA GLU A 31 -6.18 19.23 -10.39
C GLU A 31 -6.67 18.72 -9.04
N ILE A 32 -7.44 19.50 -8.28
CA ILE A 32 -8.15 19.03 -7.10
C ILE A 32 -9.49 18.43 -7.55
N LEU A 33 -9.65 17.13 -7.34
CA LEU A 33 -10.91 16.43 -7.60
C LEU A 33 -11.92 16.66 -6.47
N ARG A 34 -11.46 16.57 -5.22
CA ARG A 34 -12.29 16.78 -4.01
C ARG A 34 -11.42 16.98 -2.78
N PHE A 35 -12.03 17.60 -1.75
CA PHE A 35 -11.50 17.58 -0.39
C PHE A 35 -12.18 16.47 0.39
N GLU A 36 -11.42 15.76 1.21
CA GLU A 36 -11.93 14.60 1.92
C GLU A 36 -11.20 14.38 3.26
N THR A 37 -11.93 13.83 4.24
CA THR A 37 -11.33 13.34 5.49
C THR A 37 -11.33 11.83 5.46
N PHE A 38 -10.14 11.25 5.36
CA PHE A 38 -9.96 9.82 5.50
C PHE A 38 -9.79 9.45 6.96
N SER A 39 -10.50 8.40 7.40
CA SER A 39 -10.49 7.97 8.81
C SER A 39 -10.41 6.45 8.89
N LYS A 40 -9.38 5.93 9.58
CA LYS A 40 -9.20 4.50 9.83
C LYS A 40 -8.28 4.30 11.04
N TYR A 41 -8.48 3.21 11.78
CA TYR A 41 -7.63 2.86 12.93
C TYR A 41 -7.50 3.98 13.97
N SER A 42 -8.62 4.65 14.28
CA SER A 42 -8.69 5.79 15.21
C SER A 42 -7.84 7.00 14.83
N LYS A 43 -7.37 7.06 13.59
CA LYS A 43 -6.66 8.21 13.02
C LYS A 43 -7.47 8.82 11.89
N SER A 44 -7.28 10.11 11.64
CA SER A 44 -7.93 10.81 10.53
C SER A 44 -7.04 11.91 9.97
N THR A 45 -7.15 12.12 8.66
CA THR A 45 -6.44 13.20 7.95
C THR A 45 -7.39 13.88 6.97
N PHE A 46 -7.56 15.19 7.12
CA PHE A 46 -8.19 16.00 6.08
C PHE A 46 -7.17 16.31 5.00
N THR A 47 -7.49 16.01 3.75
CA THR A 47 -6.62 16.22 2.60
C THR A 47 -7.41 16.56 1.35
N ALA A 48 -6.75 16.72 0.23
CA ALA A 48 -7.37 16.75 -1.10
C ALA A 48 -6.96 15.50 -1.86
N VAL A 49 -7.89 15.00 -2.68
CA VAL A 49 -7.56 14.06 -3.75
C VAL A 49 -7.22 14.89 -4.97
N PHE A 50 -5.98 14.79 -5.39
CA PHE A 50 -5.44 15.47 -6.56
C PHE A 50 -5.40 14.52 -7.74
N LYS A 51 -5.58 15.04 -8.95
CA LYS A 51 -5.31 14.33 -10.19
C LYS A 51 -4.04 14.87 -10.83
N TYR A 52 -3.15 13.95 -11.21
CA TYR A 52 -2.00 14.25 -12.06
C TYR A 52 -1.87 13.16 -13.12
N LYS A 53 -1.98 13.56 -14.40
CA LYS A 53 -2.13 12.60 -15.50
C LYS A 53 -3.33 11.67 -15.23
N GLU A 54 -3.11 10.36 -15.20
CA GLU A 54 -4.16 9.36 -14.96
C GLU A 54 -4.23 8.88 -13.51
N SER A 55 -3.35 9.37 -12.63
CA SER A 55 -3.23 8.91 -11.25
C SER A 55 -3.83 9.91 -10.26
N GLU A 56 -4.34 9.38 -9.15
CA GLU A 56 -4.79 10.16 -7.99
C GLU A 56 -3.68 10.22 -6.94
N PHE A 57 -3.55 11.39 -6.31
CA PHE A 57 -2.60 11.65 -5.23
C PHE A 57 -3.30 12.23 -4.01
N VAL A 58 -2.70 12.05 -2.84
CA VAL A 58 -3.11 12.74 -1.61
C VAL A 58 -1.92 13.45 -0.98
N PHE A 59 -2.22 14.51 -0.23
CA PHE A 59 -1.21 15.14 0.62
C PHE A 59 -1.12 14.40 1.96
N VAL A 60 0.08 14.01 2.34
CA VAL A 60 0.41 13.41 3.63
C VAL A 60 1.28 14.40 4.40
N PRO A 61 0.83 14.88 5.58
CA PRO A 61 1.63 15.78 6.40
C PRO A 61 2.92 15.11 6.86
N GLY A 62 4.00 15.89 6.92
CA GLY A 62 5.24 15.43 7.57
C GLY A 62 5.06 15.28 9.08
N ASP A 63 5.91 14.49 9.71
CA ASP A 63 5.86 14.29 11.16
C ASP A 63 7.23 13.88 11.72
N THR A 64 7.40 14.01 13.03
CA THR A 64 8.49 13.40 13.77
C THR A 64 7.93 12.28 14.62
N VAL A 65 8.14 11.05 14.18
CA VAL A 65 7.51 9.86 14.77
C VAL A 65 8.55 8.86 15.27
N THR A 66 8.10 7.95 16.13
CA THR A 66 8.83 6.73 16.45
C THR A 66 8.27 5.61 15.61
N LEU A 67 9.10 4.98 14.80
CA LEU A 67 8.79 3.82 13.95
C LEU A 67 9.39 2.55 14.53
N GLY A 68 8.97 1.42 13.99
CA GLY A 68 9.39 0.10 14.42
C GLY A 68 8.65 -0.38 15.66
N TYR A 69 8.93 -1.61 16.05
CA TYR A 69 8.29 -2.26 17.18
C TYR A 69 9.33 -2.92 18.10
N GLU A 70 9.06 -2.88 19.39
CA GLU A 70 9.92 -3.47 20.43
C GLU A 70 9.07 -3.98 21.59
N GLY A 71 9.45 -5.12 22.12
CA GLY A 71 8.79 -5.76 23.25
C GLY A 71 7.70 -6.74 22.79
N LEU A 72 6.83 -7.10 23.72
CA LEU A 72 5.75 -8.04 23.49
C LEU A 72 4.45 -7.30 23.15
N PRO A 73 3.57 -7.88 22.31
CA PRO A 73 2.27 -7.33 22.03
C PRO A 73 1.43 -7.26 23.32
N LYS A 74 0.62 -6.20 23.40
CA LYS A 74 -0.24 -5.96 24.55
C LYS A 74 -1.70 -6.17 24.18
N ASN A 75 -2.50 -6.63 25.16
CA ASN A 75 -3.96 -6.78 24.99
C ASN A 75 -4.37 -7.78 23.89
N LEU A 76 -3.60 -8.87 23.76
CA LEU A 76 -4.00 -9.98 22.90
C LEU A 76 -5.29 -10.60 23.43
N SER A 77 -6.20 -11.00 22.54
CA SER A 77 -7.41 -11.73 22.92
C SER A 77 -7.06 -13.12 23.43
N ALA A 78 -7.96 -13.72 24.20
CA ALA A 78 -7.80 -15.09 24.68
C ALA A 78 -7.67 -16.08 23.49
N GLU A 79 -8.40 -15.83 22.41
CA GLU A 79 -8.35 -16.64 21.18
C GLU A 79 -6.97 -16.54 20.51
N THR A 80 -6.42 -15.34 20.36
CA THR A 80 -5.06 -15.14 19.80
C THR A 80 -4.01 -15.83 20.66
N LEU A 81 -4.10 -15.71 21.99
CA LEU A 81 -3.16 -16.35 22.91
C LEU A 81 -3.26 -17.90 22.84
N GLU A 82 -4.46 -18.44 22.74
CA GLU A 82 -4.68 -19.88 22.60
C GLU A 82 -4.10 -20.38 21.27
N GLY A 83 -4.38 -19.68 20.17
CA GLY A 83 -3.83 -20.01 18.87
C GLY A 83 -2.30 -19.96 18.83
N LEU A 84 -1.68 -18.94 19.41
CA LEU A 84 -0.22 -18.82 19.50
C LEU A 84 0.37 -20.00 20.31
N LYS A 85 -0.24 -20.34 21.45
CA LYS A 85 0.21 -21.48 22.27
C LYS A 85 0.08 -22.82 21.56
N TYR A 86 -0.92 -22.97 20.70
CA TYR A 86 -1.08 -24.20 19.92
C TYR A 86 0.06 -24.43 18.92
N CYS A 87 0.75 -23.35 18.50
CA CYS A 87 1.88 -23.42 17.58
C CYS A 87 3.22 -23.70 18.28
N LEU A 88 3.24 -23.77 19.62
CA LEU A 88 4.46 -23.97 20.42
C LEU A 88 4.59 -25.41 20.89
N ASP A 89 5.83 -25.86 21.06
CA ASP A 89 6.14 -27.09 21.77
C ASP A 89 5.88 -26.91 23.29
N GLU A 90 5.54 -28.00 24.00
CA GLU A 90 5.23 -27.96 25.45
C GLU A 90 6.36 -27.39 26.34
N SER A 91 7.58 -27.36 25.82
CA SER A 91 8.77 -26.84 26.53
C SER A 91 9.05 -25.36 26.24
N GLU A 92 8.33 -24.72 25.34
CA GLU A 92 8.57 -23.36 24.92
C GLU A 92 7.75 -22.35 25.72
N ASP A 93 8.40 -21.23 26.08
CA ASP A 93 7.74 -20.10 26.71
C ASP A 93 7.29 -19.11 25.67
N LEU A 94 5.97 -18.82 25.63
CA LEU A 94 5.34 -17.96 24.65
C LEU A 94 5.99 -16.57 24.55
N ASP A 95 6.28 -15.95 25.69
CA ASP A 95 6.84 -14.59 25.71
C ASP A 95 8.26 -14.56 25.12
N THR A 96 9.05 -15.61 25.39
CA THR A 96 10.39 -15.78 24.81
C THR A 96 10.32 -15.94 23.31
N VAL A 97 9.48 -16.84 22.80
CA VAL A 97 9.35 -17.10 21.35
C VAL A 97 8.82 -15.89 20.61
N LEU A 98 7.78 -15.24 21.14
CA LEU A 98 7.26 -13.99 20.55
C LEU A 98 8.29 -12.86 20.55
N GLY A 99 9.03 -12.70 21.65
CA GLY A 99 10.08 -11.68 21.77
C GLY A 99 11.20 -11.92 20.76
N GLU A 100 11.59 -13.16 20.53
CA GLU A 100 12.57 -13.54 19.50
C GLU A 100 12.04 -13.28 18.09
N TYR A 101 10.83 -13.73 17.80
CA TYR A 101 10.20 -13.51 16.51
C TYR A 101 10.08 -12.02 16.16
N ILE A 102 9.63 -11.20 17.11
CA ILE A 102 9.50 -9.74 16.91
C ILE A 102 10.88 -9.11 16.67
N ARG A 103 11.87 -9.46 17.48
CA ARG A 103 13.24 -8.94 17.35
C ARG A 103 13.83 -9.24 15.96
N ASP A 104 13.55 -10.41 15.43
CA ASP A 104 14.19 -10.91 14.21
C ASP A 104 13.43 -10.50 12.95
N ASN A 105 12.10 -10.27 13.02
CA ASN A 105 11.25 -10.00 11.87
C ASN A 105 10.69 -8.57 11.79
N PHE A 106 10.68 -7.81 12.89
CA PHE A 106 10.14 -6.47 12.90
C PHE A 106 11.22 -5.38 12.80
N SER A 107 10.85 -4.26 12.23
CA SER A 107 11.75 -3.11 12.16
C SER A 107 12.10 -2.60 13.55
N LYS A 108 13.38 -2.32 13.77
CA LYS A 108 13.89 -1.80 15.05
C LYS A 108 13.33 -0.44 15.38
N LEU A 109 13.13 -0.20 16.68
CA LEU A 109 12.65 1.06 17.20
C LEU A 109 13.61 2.21 16.86
N ARG A 110 13.09 3.24 16.20
CA ARG A 110 13.87 4.42 15.81
C ARG A 110 13.01 5.67 15.70
N LYS A 111 13.63 6.83 15.89
CA LYS A 111 13.00 8.12 15.57
C LYS A 111 13.22 8.43 14.10
N ALA A 112 12.15 8.83 13.41
CA ALA A 112 12.17 9.24 12.03
C ALA A 112 11.59 10.64 11.87
N ASN A 113 12.16 11.42 10.97
CA ASN A 113 11.65 12.72 10.58
C ASN A 113 11.13 12.65 9.15
N ILE A 114 9.83 12.51 9.02
CA ILE A 114 9.15 12.34 7.75
C ILE A 114 8.81 13.71 7.17
N LYS A 115 9.22 13.94 5.94
CA LYS A 115 8.89 15.18 5.23
C LYS A 115 7.44 15.14 4.72
N PRO A 116 6.78 16.32 4.59
CA PRO A 116 5.47 16.37 3.90
C PRO A 116 5.62 15.91 2.45
N MET A 117 4.65 15.12 1.97
CA MET A 117 4.71 14.55 0.64
C MET A 117 3.35 14.53 -0.07
N LEU A 118 3.37 14.50 -1.38
CA LEU A 118 2.24 14.11 -2.22
C LEU A 118 2.47 12.66 -2.62
N VAL A 119 1.53 11.79 -2.29
CA VAL A 119 1.67 10.35 -2.47
C VAL A 119 0.59 9.84 -3.41
N GLU A 120 0.96 9.03 -4.38
CA GLU A 120 0.03 8.33 -5.25
C GLU A 120 -0.84 7.38 -4.41
N ARG A 121 -2.14 7.41 -4.64
CA ARG A 121 -3.11 6.68 -3.80
C ARG A 121 -3.08 5.19 -4.02
N ASP A 122 -2.94 4.80 -5.28
CA ASP A 122 -2.98 3.39 -5.69
C ASP A 122 -1.59 2.87 -5.99
N LEU A 123 -1.37 1.59 -5.70
CA LEU A 123 -0.13 0.92 -6.07
C LEU A 123 -0.05 0.74 -7.58
N GLN A 124 1.07 1.12 -8.17
CA GLN A 124 1.36 0.85 -9.57
C GLN A 124 1.86 -0.59 -9.72
N THR A 125 1.27 -1.32 -10.65
CA THR A 125 1.75 -2.66 -11.00
C THR A 125 2.92 -2.55 -11.96
N ILE A 126 4.08 -3.07 -11.58
CA ILE A 126 5.28 -3.03 -12.39
C ILE A 126 5.20 -4.10 -13.49
N SER A 127 5.76 -3.76 -14.65
CA SER A 127 5.88 -4.64 -15.84
C SER A 127 4.56 -4.97 -16.54
N TRP A 128 3.41 -4.81 -15.91
CA TRP A 128 2.13 -5.03 -16.55
C TRP A 128 1.55 -3.72 -17.05
N ARG A 129 1.37 -3.61 -18.36
CA ARG A 129 0.73 -2.43 -18.97
C ARG A 129 -0.56 -2.79 -19.68
N LYS A 130 -1.56 -1.93 -19.56
CA LYS A 130 -2.80 -2.06 -20.34
C LYS A 130 -2.52 -1.99 -21.83
N SER A 131 -3.23 -2.81 -22.59
CA SER A 131 -3.04 -2.97 -24.01
C SER A 131 -4.35 -3.23 -24.73
N ASN A 132 -4.30 -3.42 -26.03
CA ASN A 132 -5.44 -3.70 -26.90
C ASN A 132 -5.13 -4.88 -27.85
N LEU A 133 -6.16 -5.28 -28.62
CA LEU A 133 -6.03 -6.43 -29.51
C LEU A 133 -4.99 -6.23 -30.65
N ASP A 134 -4.79 -5.01 -31.11
CA ASP A 134 -3.86 -4.75 -32.19
C ASP A 134 -2.42 -4.83 -31.69
N GLU A 135 -2.13 -4.21 -30.55
CA GLU A 135 -0.83 -4.37 -29.89
C GLU A 135 -0.56 -5.83 -29.49
N LEU A 136 -1.58 -6.58 -29.03
CA LEU A 136 -1.44 -8.01 -28.71
C LEU A 136 -0.98 -8.82 -29.93
N LYS A 137 -1.56 -8.54 -31.11
CA LYS A 137 -1.17 -9.19 -32.38
C LYS A 137 0.27 -8.85 -32.78
N GLU A 138 0.64 -7.58 -32.65
CA GLU A 138 1.99 -7.09 -32.96
C GLU A 138 3.02 -7.69 -32.00
N PHE A 139 2.69 -7.79 -30.71
CA PHE A 139 3.55 -8.35 -29.69
C PHE A 139 3.81 -9.84 -29.90
N ASN A 140 2.75 -10.64 -30.10
CA ASN A 140 2.85 -12.05 -30.44
C ASN A 140 1.51 -12.60 -30.97
N ILE A 141 1.47 -12.94 -32.24
CA ILE A 141 0.26 -13.44 -32.91
C ILE A 141 -0.34 -14.70 -32.24
N LYS A 142 0.48 -15.54 -31.61
CA LYS A 142 -0.01 -16.75 -30.91
C LYS A 142 -0.86 -16.42 -29.69
N LEU A 143 -0.67 -15.25 -29.10
CA LEU A 143 -1.49 -14.78 -27.97
C LEU A 143 -2.95 -14.51 -28.39
N LEU A 144 -3.18 -14.24 -29.66
CA LEU A 144 -4.54 -14.07 -30.17
C LEU A 144 -5.34 -15.38 -30.09
N ASP A 145 -4.71 -16.51 -30.29
CA ASP A 145 -5.35 -17.82 -30.14
C ASP A 145 -5.71 -18.09 -28.67
N GLU A 146 -4.80 -17.77 -27.75
CA GLU A 146 -5.07 -17.89 -26.32
C GLU A 146 -6.17 -16.91 -25.86
N TYR A 147 -6.16 -15.69 -26.34
CA TYR A 147 -7.23 -14.72 -26.10
C TYR A 147 -8.60 -15.23 -26.59
N ASN A 148 -8.63 -15.79 -27.81
CA ASN A 148 -9.87 -16.32 -28.39
C ASN A 148 -10.41 -17.54 -27.62
N LYS A 149 -9.53 -18.43 -27.15
CA LYS A 149 -9.90 -19.52 -26.24
C LYS A 149 -10.47 -18.99 -24.93
N PHE A 150 -9.77 -18.02 -24.33
CA PHE A 150 -10.18 -17.42 -23.05
C PHE A 150 -11.55 -16.74 -23.11
N LYS A 151 -11.95 -16.17 -24.26
CA LYS A 151 -13.30 -15.57 -24.42
C LYS A 151 -14.43 -16.54 -24.06
N SER A 152 -14.29 -17.80 -24.41
CA SER A 152 -15.29 -18.85 -24.16
C SER A 152 -15.01 -19.64 -22.87
N ASP A 153 -13.93 -19.37 -22.17
CA ASP A 153 -13.58 -20.05 -20.91
C ASP A 153 -14.50 -19.59 -19.77
N LYS A 154 -14.64 -20.46 -18.77
CA LYS A 154 -15.39 -20.19 -17.52
C LYS A 154 -14.62 -19.32 -16.53
N TYR A 155 -13.30 -19.24 -16.67
CA TYR A 155 -12.46 -18.45 -15.77
C TYR A 155 -12.53 -16.95 -16.08
N ASN A 156 -12.40 -16.13 -15.04
CA ASN A 156 -12.43 -14.67 -15.17
C ASN A 156 -11.05 -14.07 -15.43
N ARG A 157 -9.97 -14.85 -15.22
CA ARG A 157 -8.60 -14.41 -15.46
C ARG A 157 -7.75 -15.54 -16.03
N LEU A 158 -6.91 -15.20 -17.00
CA LEU A 158 -5.84 -16.05 -17.52
C LEU A 158 -4.54 -15.23 -17.49
N THR A 159 -3.53 -15.73 -16.81
CA THR A 159 -2.17 -15.16 -16.81
C THR A 159 -1.24 -16.12 -17.55
N LEU A 160 -0.57 -15.61 -18.55
CA LEU A 160 0.52 -16.26 -19.27
C LEU A 160 1.80 -15.62 -18.75
N ASP A 161 2.54 -16.34 -17.91
CA ASP A 161 3.67 -15.83 -17.16
C ASP A 161 4.68 -15.09 -18.04
N GLY A 162 5.08 -13.90 -17.58
CA GLY A 162 6.03 -13.05 -18.28
C GLY A 162 5.61 -12.63 -19.70
N THR A 163 4.29 -12.67 -20.04
CA THR A 163 3.87 -12.43 -21.42
C THR A 163 2.58 -11.61 -21.51
N ALA A 164 1.45 -12.14 -21.07
CA ALA A 164 0.16 -11.47 -21.17
C ALA A 164 -0.80 -11.89 -20.05
N ARG A 165 -1.76 -11.02 -19.75
CA ARG A 165 -2.86 -11.28 -18.83
C ARG A 165 -4.17 -10.84 -19.47
N PHE A 166 -5.19 -11.67 -19.36
CA PHE A 166 -6.55 -11.39 -19.80
C PHE A 166 -7.49 -11.47 -18.61
N THR A 167 -8.29 -10.42 -18.38
CA THR A 167 -9.24 -10.37 -17.27
C THR A 167 -10.63 -9.99 -17.79
N LYS A 168 -11.65 -10.80 -17.48
CA LYS A 168 -13.04 -10.48 -17.78
C LYS A 168 -13.56 -9.51 -16.74
N ILE A 169 -13.98 -8.33 -17.19
CA ILE A 169 -14.61 -7.30 -16.37
C ILE A 169 -15.92 -6.94 -17.05
N GLU A 170 -17.04 -7.29 -16.41
CA GLU A 170 -18.36 -7.13 -17.01
C GLU A 170 -18.42 -7.78 -18.40
N ASP A 171 -18.75 -6.99 -19.43
CA ASP A 171 -18.85 -7.46 -20.83
C ASP A 171 -17.55 -7.28 -21.63
N LYS A 172 -16.45 -6.89 -20.99
CA LYS A 172 -15.17 -6.62 -21.64
C LYS A 172 -14.08 -7.55 -21.16
N ILE A 173 -13.08 -7.73 -22.01
CA ILE A 173 -11.83 -8.38 -21.62
C ILE A 173 -10.73 -7.32 -21.64
N GLU A 174 -10.19 -7.03 -20.47
CA GLU A 174 -8.97 -6.25 -20.36
C GLU A 174 -7.77 -7.10 -20.75
N ILE A 175 -6.85 -6.47 -21.47
CA ILE A 175 -5.61 -7.07 -21.96
C ILE A 175 -4.46 -6.30 -21.31
N GLU A 176 -3.56 -7.03 -20.68
CA GLU A 176 -2.30 -6.50 -20.18
C GLU A 176 -1.15 -7.28 -20.82
N LEU A 177 -0.12 -6.58 -21.25
CA LEU A 177 1.15 -7.17 -21.75
C LEU A 177 2.23 -6.99 -20.69
N TYR A 178 3.13 -7.96 -20.62
CA TYR A 178 4.26 -7.93 -19.70
C TYR A 178 5.49 -7.38 -20.41
N ASP A 179 5.96 -6.23 -19.92
CA ASP A 179 7.21 -5.61 -20.35
C ASP A 179 8.24 -5.80 -19.22
N TYR A 180 9.25 -6.60 -19.47
CA TYR A 180 10.33 -6.79 -18.49
C TYR A 180 11.03 -5.46 -18.22
N ILE A 181 11.21 -5.13 -16.94
CA ILE A 181 11.95 -3.95 -16.50
C ILE A 181 12.89 -4.33 -15.35
N THR A 182 14.14 -3.89 -15.42
CA THR A 182 15.07 -4.02 -14.29
C THR A 182 14.79 -2.98 -13.22
N TYR A 183 15.27 -3.21 -11.99
CA TYR A 183 15.15 -2.23 -10.90
C TYR A 183 15.82 -0.88 -11.26
N ASP A 184 16.99 -0.92 -11.87
CA ASP A 184 17.71 0.27 -12.30
C ASP A 184 16.95 1.09 -13.34
N GLU A 185 16.29 0.43 -14.28
CA GLU A 185 15.45 1.09 -15.29
C GLU A 185 14.19 1.67 -14.66
N LEU A 186 13.53 0.92 -13.79
CA LEU A 186 12.37 1.39 -13.04
C LEU A 186 12.73 2.65 -12.23
N TYR A 187 13.82 2.59 -11.47
CA TYR A 187 14.28 3.70 -10.65
C TYR A 187 14.60 4.95 -11.50
N LYS A 188 15.30 4.78 -12.61
CA LYS A 188 15.59 5.87 -13.55
C LYS A 188 14.33 6.48 -14.15
N ASN A 189 13.35 5.66 -14.53
CA ASN A 189 12.09 6.13 -15.10
C ASN A 189 11.29 6.94 -14.07
N ILE A 190 11.18 6.45 -12.84
CA ILE A 190 10.50 7.15 -11.73
C ILE A 190 11.16 8.52 -11.47
N LYS A 191 12.50 8.56 -11.40
CA LYS A 191 13.25 9.82 -11.19
C LYS A 191 13.12 10.78 -12.38
N TYR A 192 13.12 10.27 -13.60
CA TYR A 192 12.93 11.07 -14.82
C TYR A 192 11.55 11.73 -14.84
N ASP A 193 10.51 11.05 -14.40
CA ASP A 193 9.15 11.59 -14.26
C ASP A 193 8.99 12.56 -13.06
N GLY A 194 10.05 12.75 -12.27
CA GLY A 194 10.06 13.68 -11.13
C GLY A 194 9.51 13.09 -9.83
N PHE A 195 9.38 11.77 -9.74
CA PHE A 195 8.93 11.05 -8.56
C PHE A 195 10.07 10.34 -7.83
N SER A 196 9.75 9.73 -6.70
CA SER A 196 10.63 8.83 -5.96
C SER A 196 9.80 7.70 -5.35
N LEU A 197 10.43 6.55 -5.14
CA LEU A 197 9.88 5.54 -4.25
C LEU A 197 9.98 6.02 -2.80
N PRO A 198 9.08 5.61 -1.91
CA PRO A 198 9.23 5.86 -0.49
C PRO A 198 10.44 5.07 0.04
N ASN A 199 11.23 5.68 0.92
CA ASN A 199 12.22 4.93 1.69
C ASN A 199 11.54 4.14 2.83
N LEU A 200 12.32 3.36 3.59
CA LEU A 200 11.80 2.51 4.67
C LEU A 200 10.99 3.31 5.71
N ASP A 201 11.50 4.46 6.14
CA ASP A 201 10.85 5.29 7.15
C ASP A 201 9.54 5.89 6.62
N GLU A 202 9.56 6.36 5.38
CA GLU A 202 8.38 6.90 4.71
C GLU A 202 7.32 5.81 4.51
N TRP A 203 7.71 4.62 4.04
CA TRP A 203 6.78 3.51 3.83
C TRP A 203 6.10 3.08 5.14
N GLU A 204 6.86 2.88 6.22
CA GLU A 204 6.28 2.52 7.52
C GLU A 204 5.36 3.61 8.08
N TYR A 205 5.73 4.89 7.87
CA TYR A 205 4.85 6.00 8.24
C TYR A 205 3.57 6.02 7.42
N LEU A 206 3.65 5.83 6.12
CA LEU A 206 2.49 5.78 5.23
C LEU A 206 1.53 4.65 5.58
N CYS A 207 2.02 3.50 6.02
CA CYS A 207 1.21 2.38 6.50
C CYS A 207 0.52 2.68 7.82
N GLY A 208 1.28 3.07 8.84
CA GLY A 208 0.84 3.07 10.23
C GLY A 208 0.77 4.45 10.90
N GLY A 209 1.34 5.51 10.28
CA GLY A 209 1.37 6.86 10.87
C GLY A 209 2.02 6.88 12.25
N GLY A 210 3.09 6.11 12.45
CA GLY A 210 3.76 5.97 13.74
C GLY A 210 2.93 5.24 14.79
N CYS A 211 2.11 4.25 14.41
CA CYS A 211 1.45 3.37 15.36
C CYS A 211 2.50 2.61 16.20
N ARG A 212 2.14 2.29 17.45
CA ARG A 212 2.99 1.59 18.43
C ARG A 212 2.46 0.18 18.70
N THR A 213 1.80 -0.41 17.73
CA THR A 213 1.21 -1.74 17.73
C THR A 213 1.81 -2.56 16.59
N LEU A 214 1.68 -3.88 16.64
CA LEU A 214 2.16 -4.79 15.58
C LEU A 214 1.58 -4.40 14.22
N PHE A 215 0.30 -4.07 14.19
CA PHE A 215 -0.44 -3.68 13.00
C PHE A 215 -1.04 -2.29 13.17
N PRO A 216 -1.42 -1.60 12.09
CA PRO A 216 -2.11 -0.32 12.18
C PRO A 216 -3.42 -0.35 13.00
N TRP A 217 -4.09 -1.49 13.08
CA TRP A 217 -5.33 -1.70 13.82
C TRP A 217 -5.16 -2.14 15.27
N GLY A 218 -3.95 -2.49 15.71
CA GLY A 218 -3.65 -3.00 17.06
C GLY A 218 -2.68 -4.17 17.06
N ASP A 219 -2.60 -4.86 18.20
CA ASP A 219 -1.71 -6.02 18.36
C ASP A 219 -2.43 -7.34 18.09
N ASP A 220 -3.77 -7.32 18.11
CA ASP A 220 -4.59 -8.52 18.05
C ASP A 220 -4.88 -8.97 16.63
N ILE A 221 -4.87 -10.28 16.42
CA ILE A 221 -5.26 -10.94 15.17
C ILE A 221 -6.37 -11.94 15.46
N ASP A 222 -7.22 -12.17 14.47
CA ASP A 222 -8.22 -13.22 14.52
C ASP A 222 -7.70 -14.44 13.76
N TYR A 223 -7.48 -15.54 14.44
CA TYR A 223 -6.98 -16.78 13.83
C TYR A 223 -7.91 -17.37 12.77
N ASN A 224 -9.18 -17.00 12.81
CA ASN A 224 -10.13 -17.37 11.77
C ASN A 224 -10.06 -16.43 10.55
N MET A 225 -9.22 -15.40 10.60
CA MET A 225 -9.00 -14.52 9.44
C MET A 225 -8.35 -15.30 8.31
N ASN A 226 -8.98 -15.19 7.16
CA ASN A 226 -8.42 -15.63 5.90
C ASN A 226 -8.49 -14.46 4.92
N LEU A 227 -7.91 -14.61 3.73
CA LEU A 227 -7.89 -13.55 2.73
C LEU A 227 -9.28 -13.03 2.36
N ALA A 228 -10.29 -13.89 2.31
CA ALA A 228 -11.66 -13.47 2.07
C ALA A 228 -12.20 -12.56 3.19
N TYR A 229 -11.61 -12.61 4.37
CA TYR A 229 -11.96 -11.75 5.50
C TYR A 229 -11.39 -10.35 5.35
N TYR A 230 -10.16 -10.22 4.83
CA TYR A 230 -9.54 -8.92 4.55
C TYR A 230 -10.26 -8.17 3.43
N ALA A 231 -10.79 -8.89 2.45
CA ALA A 231 -11.56 -8.35 1.34
C ALA A 231 -13.06 -8.14 1.65
N LYS A 232 -13.51 -8.45 2.85
CA LYS A 232 -14.91 -8.28 3.22
C LYS A 232 -15.21 -6.82 3.57
N LYS A 233 -15.92 -6.13 2.68
CA LYS A 233 -16.33 -4.75 2.86
C LYS A 233 -17.01 -4.51 4.21
N GLY A 234 -16.55 -3.46 4.92
CA GLY A 234 -17.06 -3.07 6.23
C GLY A 234 -16.63 -3.99 7.38
N SER A 235 -15.70 -4.93 7.16
CA SER A 235 -15.09 -5.69 8.23
C SER A 235 -14.09 -4.83 9.02
N LYS A 236 -13.71 -5.28 10.23
CA LYS A 236 -12.67 -4.64 11.04
C LYS A 236 -11.33 -4.49 10.30
N TYR A 237 -11.07 -5.38 9.35
CA TYR A 237 -9.82 -5.49 8.59
C TYR A 237 -10.01 -5.20 7.11
N ASP A 238 -10.98 -4.35 6.76
CA ASP A 238 -11.21 -3.98 5.37
C ASP A 238 -9.99 -3.23 4.82
N LEU A 239 -9.09 -3.98 4.19
CA LEU A 239 -7.87 -3.46 3.58
C LEU A 239 -8.13 -2.88 2.18
N GLU A 240 -9.30 -3.15 1.58
CA GLU A 240 -9.70 -2.57 0.29
C GLU A 240 -10.17 -1.11 0.41
N GLU A 241 -10.45 -0.65 1.63
CA GLU A 241 -10.70 0.77 1.90
C GLU A 241 -9.38 1.51 2.16
N PRO A 242 -9.25 2.76 1.71
CA PRO A 242 -8.02 3.53 1.93
C PRO A 242 -7.75 3.72 3.42
N ASN A 243 -6.49 3.81 3.79
CA ASN A 243 -6.11 4.11 5.17
C ASN A 243 -6.45 5.56 5.56
N PHE A 244 -6.11 5.98 6.78
CA PHE A 244 -6.39 7.32 7.29
C PHE A 244 -5.63 8.46 6.58
N PHE A 245 -4.69 8.16 5.70
CA PHE A 245 -4.09 9.14 4.77
C PHE A 245 -4.78 9.16 3.40
N GLY A 246 -5.66 8.22 3.12
CA GLY A 246 -6.32 8.05 1.83
C GLY A 246 -5.56 7.15 0.84
N LEU A 247 -4.65 6.31 1.34
CA LEU A 247 -3.75 5.46 0.55
C LEU A 247 -4.22 4.00 0.57
N PHE A 248 -4.07 3.33 -0.55
CA PHE A 248 -4.11 1.88 -0.67
C PHE A 248 -2.68 1.33 -0.57
N ILE A 249 -2.24 1.05 0.63
CA ILE A 249 -0.88 0.61 0.95
C ILE A 249 -0.93 -0.60 1.88
N ALA A 250 -0.07 -1.59 1.66
CA ALA A 250 -0.04 -2.85 2.39
C ALA A 250 -1.45 -3.49 2.52
N TYR A 251 -2.28 -3.36 1.48
CA TYR A 251 -3.68 -3.76 1.50
C TYR A 251 -3.90 -5.18 0.97
N ASP A 252 -2.96 -5.71 0.22
CA ASP A 252 -3.04 -7.05 -0.37
C ASP A 252 -1.85 -7.87 0.15
N PRO A 253 -2.09 -8.92 0.96
CA PRO A 253 -1.02 -9.71 1.54
C PRO A 253 -0.18 -10.48 0.51
N TYR A 254 -0.62 -10.57 -0.73
CA TYR A 254 0.15 -11.19 -1.82
C TYR A 254 0.93 -10.20 -2.68
N LYS A 255 0.86 -8.91 -2.38
CA LYS A 255 1.59 -7.88 -3.12
C LYS A 255 2.75 -7.34 -2.31
N MET A 256 3.92 -7.43 -2.89
CA MET A 256 5.13 -6.79 -2.38
C MET A 256 5.25 -5.39 -2.99
N GLU A 257 5.61 -4.41 -2.18
CA GLU A 257 5.79 -3.03 -2.58
C GLU A 257 7.28 -2.68 -2.58
N ILE A 258 7.77 -2.13 -3.69
CA ILE A 258 9.18 -1.73 -3.81
C ILE A 258 9.41 -0.41 -3.06
N ILE A 259 10.46 -0.35 -2.27
CA ILE A 259 10.93 0.85 -1.60
C ILE A 259 12.29 1.33 -2.14
N GLU A 260 12.62 2.60 -1.91
CA GLU A 260 13.94 3.16 -2.23
C GLU A 260 14.97 2.66 -1.22
N ALA A 261 15.92 1.86 -1.71
CA ALA A 261 17.04 1.32 -0.97
C ALA A 261 18.25 1.14 -1.92
N ASP A 262 19.43 0.83 -1.35
CA ASP A 262 20.65 0.59 -2.14
C ASP A 262 20.52 -0.65 -3.04
N GLU A 263 19.68 -1.61 -2.63
CA GLU A 263 19.37 -2.82 -3.38
C GLU A 263 17.85 -2.98 -3.51
N LEU A 264 17.40 -3.83 -4.44
CA LEU A 264 15.99 -4.15 -4.61
C LEU A 264 15.40 -4.67 -3.29
N THR A 265 14.57 -3.87 -2.68
CA THR A 265 13.97 -4.16 -1.38
C THR A 265 12.45 -4.07 -1.45
N PHE A 266 11.80 -5.02 -0.81
CA PHE A 266 10.35 -5.14 -0.78
C PHE A 266 9.81 -4.93 0.63
N LYS A 267 8.58 -4.43 0.70
CA LYS A 267 7.76 -4.31 1.91
C LYS A 267 6.33 -4.74 1.62
N GLY A 268 5.60 -5.11 2.68
CA GLY A 268 4.27 -5.69 2.49
C GLY A 268 4.37 -7.06 1.80
N GLY A 269 3.23 -7.70 1.64
CA GLY A 269 3.17 -9.07 1.14
C GLY A 269 3.65 -10.10 2.16
N ASP A 270 3.37 -11.37 1.87
CA ASP A 270 3.80 -12.52 2.68
C ASP A 270 4.61 -13.50 1.79
#